data_81b7df476c9ee021f3030e9d2fbf0ba4
#
_entry.id   81b7df476c9ee021f3030e9d2fbf0ba4
#
_cell.length_a   1.000
_cell.length_b   1.000
_cell.length_c   1.000
_cell.angle_alpha   90.00
_cell.angle_beta   90.00
_cell.angle_gamma   90.00
#
_symmetry.space_group_name_H-M   'P 1'
#
loop_
_entity.id
_entity.type
_entity.pdbx_description
1 polymer ?
#
loop_
_entity_poly.entity_id
_entity_poly.type
_entity_poly.pdbx_seq_one_letter_code
_entity_poly.pdbx_strand_id
1 'polypeptide(L)'
;MPWYREGLRFTCTRCGNCCTGEPGYVWVNEDELATLADYLKQPVQEVTARYVRSVRGQLSLRERPNGECVFWDRAAGCTVYAARPTQCRTWPFWASNTTTPDDWERTKEMCPGAGHGELFSEKEISRRVNLLVI
;
A
#
# COMPACT_ATOMS: atom_id res chain seq x y z
N MET A 1 -11.24 2.46 -23.21
CA MET A 1 -11.35 3.46 -22.15
C MET A 1 -11.62 2.80 -20.82
N PRO A 2 -10.97 3.25 -19.74
CA PRO A 2 -11.27 2.67 -18.42
C PRO A 2 -12.73 2.94 -18.03
N TRP A 3 -13.31 1.97 -17.32
CA TRP A 3 -14.67 2.11 -16.82
C TRP A 3 -14.82 3.24 -15.79
N TYR A 4 -13.71 3.65 -15.16
CA TYR A 4 -13.68 4.68 -14.11
C TYR A 4 -13.40 6.09 -14.66
N ARG A 5 -13.81 6.39 -15.88
CA ARG A 5 -13.51 7.70 -16.50
C ARG A 5 -14.16 8.89 -15.79
N GLU A 6 -15.16 8.67 -14.97
CA GLU A 6 -15.75 9.72 -14.12
C GLU A 6 -15.03 9.88 -12.79
N GLY A 7 -13.97 9.08 -12.59
CA GLY A 7 -13.19 9.09 -11.37
C GLY A 7 -13.71 8.12 -10.33
N LEU A 8 -12.93 7.96 -9.27
CA LEU A 8 -13.27 7.14 -8.10
C LEU A 8 -12.96 7.93 -6.84
N ARG A 9 -13.76 7.74 -5.81
CA ARG A 9 -13.55 8.40 -4.53
C ARG A 9 -12.76 7.51 -3.59
N PHE A 10 -11.84 8.13 -2.86
CA PHE A 10 -11.09 7.45 -1.80
C PHE A 10 -10.53 8.47 -0.83
N THR A 11 -10.62 8.16 0.46
CA THR A 11 -9.86 8.83 1.51
C THR A 11 -9.48 7.78 2.54
N CYS A 12 -8.19 7.67 2.85
CA CYS A 12 -7.71 6.70 3.83
C CYS A 12 -8.28 6.99 5.21
N THR A 13 -8.99 6.02 5.78
CA THR A 13 -9.55 6.13 7.14
C THR A 13 -8.59 5.59 8.20
N ARG A 14 -7.41 5.10 7.78
CA ARG A 14 -6.43 4.46 8.65
C ARG A 14 -7.00 3.26 9.40
N CYS A 15 -7.92 2.53 8.76
CA CYS A 15 -8.54 1.35 9.35
C CYS A 15 -7.57 0.19 9.54
N GLY A 16 -6.44 0.18 8.81
CA GLY A 16 -5.43 -0.85 8.90
C GLY A 16 -5.68 -2.10 8.07
N ASN A 17 -6.78 -2.17 7.33
CA ASN A 17 -7.10 -3.39 6.57
C ASN A 17 -6.06 -3.71 5.50
N CYS A 18 -5.35 -2.70 4.98
CA CYS A 18 -4.25 -2.94 4.02
C CYS A 18 -2.94 -3.37 4.71
N CYS A 19 -2.84 -3.19 6.03
CA CYS A 19 -1.67 -3.59 6.83
C CYS A 19 -1.91 -4.86 7.63
N THR A 20 -3.16 -5.32 7.72
CA THR A 20 -3.58 -6.49 8.47
C THR A 20 -4.34 -7.43 7.54
N GLY A 21 -4.88 -8.51 8.07
CA GLY A 21 -5.65 -9.45 7.28
C GLY A 21 -4.78 -10.61 6.78
N GLU A 22 -5.03 -11.08 5.57
CA GLU A 22 -4.29 -12.22 5.04
C GLU A 22 -2.83 -11.87 4.77
N PRO A 23 -1.88 -12.79 5.05
CA PRO A 23 -0.48 -12.59 4.75
C PRO A 23 -0.28 -12.28 3.26
N GLY A 24 0.61 -11.36 2.97
CA GLY A 24 0.95 -10.99 1.61
C GLY A 24 2.31 -10.30 1.58
N TYR A 25 2.63 -9.73 0.43
CA TYR A 25 3.91 -9.05 0.26
C TYR A 25 3.70 -7.55 0.11
N VAL A 26 4.57 -6.77 0.72
CA VAL A 26 4.69 -5.34 0.47
C VAL A 26 6.06 -5.13 -0.18
N TRP A 27 6.07 -5.06 -1.50
CA TRP A 27 7.31 -4.94 -2.26
C TRP A 27 7.96 -3.59 -2.06
N VAL A 28 9.27 -3.60 -1.88
CA VAL A 28 10.07 -2.38 -1.72
C VAL A 28 11.31 -2.44 -2.59
N ASN A 29 11.76 -1.28 -3.05
CA ASN A 29 13.01 -1.14 -3.79
C ASN A 29 14.05 -0.39 -2.95
N GLU A 30 15.25 -0.21 -3.50
CA GLU A 30 16.34 0.44 -2.77
C GLU A 30 16.03 1.90 -2.43
N ASP A 31 15.37 2.63 -3.33
CA ASP A 31 15.00 4.03 -3.07
C ASP A 31 13.97 4.13 -1.96
N GLU A 32 13.01 3.22 -1.94
CA GLU A 32 12.01 3.17 -0.88
C GLU A 32 12.63 2.80 0.48
N LEU A 33 13.62 1.89 0.48
CA LEU A 33 14.36 1.57 1.69
C LEU A 33 15.16 2.74 2.20
N ALA A 34 15.78 3.54 1.30
CA ALA A 34 16.49 4.75 1.70
C ALA A 34 15.53 5.76 2.34
N THR A 35 14.34 5.91 1.80
CA THR A 35 13.31 6.79 2.36
C THR A 35 12.88 6.34 3.75
N LEU A 36 12.65 5.03 3.93
CA LEU A 36 12.31 4.47 5.23
C LEU A 36 13.43 4.66 6.24
N ALA A 37 14.68 4.42 5.83
CA ALA A 37 15.84 4.59 6.70
C ALA A 37 15.97 6.03 7.17
N ASP A 38 15.79 6.98 6.28
CA ASP A 38 15.83 8.40 6.61
C ASP A 38 14.71 8.78 7.59
N TYR A 39 13.50 8.29 7.35
CA TYR A 39 12.35 8.54 8.22
C TYR A 39 12.57 7.94 9.62
N LEU A 40 13.11 6.72 9.69
CA LEU A 40 13.37 6.02 10.94
C LEU A 40 14.67 6.47 11.62
N LYS A 41 15.47 7.28 10.94
CA LYS A 41 16.79 7.74 11.42
C LYS A 41 17.73 6.57 11.77
N GLN A 42 17.74 5.57 10.89
CA GLN A 42 18.55 4.36 11.01
C GLN A 42 19.32 4.10 9.72
N PRO A 43 20.49 3.44 9.78
CA PRO A 43 21.18 3.03 8.55
C PRO A 43 20.34 2.07 7.70
N VAL A 44 20.46 2.17 6.38
CA VAL A 44 19.73 1.30 5.44
C VAL A 44 19.97 -0.18 5.75
N GLN A 45 21.19 -0.55 6.12
CA GLN A 45 21.53 -1.93 6.45
C GLN A 45 20.73 -2.44 7.66
N GLU A 46 20.52 -1.61 8.68
CA GLU A 46 19.71 -1.98 9.83
C GLU A 46 18.25 -2.12 9.49
N VAL A 47 17.72 -1.18 8.69
CA VAL A 47 16.32 -1.23 8.25
C VAL A 47 16.08 -2.50 7.43
N THR A 48 17.00 -2.84 6.53
CA THR A 48 16.91 -4.05 5.72
C THR A 48 16.93 -5.31 6.60
N ALA A 49 17.86 -5.36 7.56
CA ALA A 49 17.99 -6.52 8.43
C ALA A 49 16.77 -6.72 9.34
N ARG A 50 16.17 -5.64 9.82
CA ARG A 50 15.07 -5.71 10.80
C ARG A 50 13.68 -5.86 10.17
N TYR A 51 13.45 -5.20 9.04
CA TYR A 51 12.09 -5.01 8.53
C TYR A 51 11.86 -5.61 7.15
N VAL A 52 12.89 -6.15 6.51
CA VAL A 52 12.81 -6.61 5.14
C VAL A 52 13.22 -8.07 5.03
N ARG A 53 12.56 -8.79 4.14
CA ARG A 53 12.93 -10.16 3.78
C ARG A 53 13.10 -10.28 2.27
N SER A 54 13.93 -11.22 1.84
CA SER A 54 14.11 -11.52 0.42
C SER A 54 13.17 -12.65 0.02
N VAL A 55 12.41 -12.44 -1.06
CA VAL A 55 11.49 -13.43 -1.60
C VAL A 55 11.76 -13.54 -3.09
N ARG A 56 12.32 -14.67 -3.50
CA ARG A 56 12.63 -14.94 -4.92
C ARG A 56 13.45 -13.82 -5.57
N GLY A 57 14.43 -13.29 -4.83
CA GLY A 57 15.27 -12.20 -5.32
C GLY A 57 14.68 -10.81 -5.24
N GLN A 58 13.47 -10.66 -4.74
CA GLN A 58 12.82 -9.38 -4.52
C GLN A 58 12.72 -9.08 -3.04
N LEU A 59 12.69 -7.80 -2.69
CA LEU A 59 12.61 -7.37 -1.30
C LEU A 59 11.17 -7.05 -0.91
N SER A 60 10.75 -7.54 0.26
CA SER A 60 9.42 -7.28 0.82
C SER A 60 9.55 -6.90 2.28
N LEU A 61 8.65 -6.06 2.78
CA LEU A 61 8.54 -5.81 4.21
C LEU A 61 8.15 -7.12 4.92
N ARG A 62 8.64 -7.28 6.16
CA ARG A 62 8.30 -8.44 6.98
C ARG A 62 6.88 -8.33 7.51
N GLU A 63 6.29 -9.47 7.79
CA GLU A 63 5.02 -9.57 8.49
C GLU A 63 5.23 -10.21 9.85
N ARG A 64 4.36 -9.87 10.80
CA ARG A 64 4.31 -10.58 12.08
C ARG A 64 3.62 -11.93 11.89
N PRO A 65 3.76 -12.86 12.86
CA PRO A 65 3.12 -14.18 12.73
C PRO A 65 1.61 -14.13 12.49
N ASN A 66 0.93 -13.06 12.91
CA ASN A 66 -0.50 -12.88 12.70
C ASN A 66 -0.86 -12.27 11.33
N GLY A 67 0.12 -12.06 10.45
CA GLY A 67 -0.08 -11.49 9.13
C GLY A 67 -0.06 -9.96 9.07
N GLU A 68 0.09 -9.28 10.20
CA GLU A 68 0.18 -7.82 10.22
C GLU A 68 1.53 -7.33 9.70
N CYS A 69 1.51 -6.22 8.93
CA CYS A 69 2.73 -5.56 8.50
C CYS A 69 3.60 -5.20 9.73
N VAL A 70 4.92 -5.34 9.60
CA VAL A 70 5.87 -5.06 10.67
C VAL A 70 5.76 -3.63 11.21
N PHE A 71 5.28 -2.69 10.41
CA PHE A 71 5.11 -1.28 10.80
C PHE A 71 3.70 -0.94 11.31
N TRP A 72 2.82 -1.92 11.38
CA TRP A 72 1.47 -1.68 11.89
C TRP A 72 1.46 -1.68 13.43
N ASP A 73 0.80 -0.67 14.00
CA ASP A 73 0.56 -0.55 15.44
C ASP A 73 -0.93 -0.30 15.66
N ARG A 74 -1.55 -1.06 16.53
CA ARG A 74 -2.99 -0.95 16.80
C ARG A 74 -3.41 0.44 17.27
N ALA A 75 -2.55 1.09 18.05
CA ALA A 75 -2.87 2.43 18.59
C ALA A 75 -2.52 3.54 17.60
N ALA A 76 -1.36 3.44 16.93
CA ALA A 76 -0.83 4.50 16.09
C ALA A 76 -1.12 4.32 14.60
N GLY A 77 -1.55 3.12 14.17
CA GLY A 77 -1.71 2.81 12.75
C GLY A 77 -0.37 2.46 12.11
N CYS A 78 -0.19 2.80 10.85
CA CYS A 78 1.09 2.61 10.18
C CYS A 78 2.13 3.57 10.76
N THR A 79 3.17 3.03 11.38
CA THR A 79 4.19 3.84 12.05
C THR A 79 5.11 4.57 11.08
N VAL A 80 5.09 4.21 9.81
CA VAL A 80 5.87 4.87 8.75
C VAL A 80 4.95 5.47 7.69
N TYR A 81 3.77 5.92 8.08
CA TYR A 81 2.74 6.39 7.14
C TYR A 81 3.28 7.42 6.13
N ALA A 82 4.05 8.40 6.60
CA ALA A 82 4.58 9.46 5.73
C ALA A 82 5.66 8.94 4.75
N ALA A 83 6.28 7.80 5.05
CA ALA A 83 7.34 7.21 4.23
C ALA A 83 6.90 5.87 3.62
N ARG A 84 5.61 5.66 3.46
CA ARG A 84 5.08 4.40 2.92
C ARG A 84 5.69 4.05 1.57
N PRO A 85 5.99 2.75 1.32
CA PRO A 85 6.37 2.30 -0.02
C PRO A 85 5.29 2.63 -1.06
N THR A 86 5.68 2.64 -2.32
CA THR A 86 4.77 2.94 -3.43
C THR A 86 3.52 2.06 -3.40
N GLN A 87 3.67 0.77 -3.09
CA GLN A 87 2.53 -0.14 -2.99
C GLN A 87 1.49 0.35 -2.00
N CYS A 88 1.92 0.81 -0.83
CA CYS A 88 1.02 1.31 0.21
C CYS A 88 0.43 2.67 -0.15
N ARG A 89 1.23 3.55 -0.80
CA ARG A 89 0.78 4.89 -1.19
C ARG A 89 -0.21 4.86 -2.33
N THR A 90 -0.15 3.86 -3.20
CA THR A 90 -1.05 3.75 -4.36
C THR A 90 -2.34 3.00 -4.03
N TRP A 91 -2.42 2.31 -2.88
CA TRP A 91 -3.67 1.69 -2.45
C TRP A 91 -4.80 2.72 -2.43
N PRO A 92 -6.00 2.44 -2.88
CA PRO A 92 -6.47 1.18 -3.45
C PRO A 92 -6.35 1.10 -4.99
N PHE A 93 -5.64 2.02 -5.61
CA PHE A 93 -5.56 2.15 -7.05
C PHE A 93 -4.49 1.23 -7.64
N TRP A 94 -4.70 -0.07 -7.47
CA TRP A 94 -3.90 -1.14 -8.06
C TRP A 94 -4.68 -1.77 -9.21
N ALA A 95 -3.97 -2.32 -10.19
CA ALA A 95 -4.61 -2.98 -11.33
C ALA A 95 -5.59 -4.06 -10.85
N SER A 96 -5.21 -4.86 -9.84
CA SER A 96 -6.07 -5.91 -9.28
C SER A 96 -7.37 -5.39 -8.68
N ASN A 97 -7.44 -4.11 -8.31
CA ASN A 97 -8.62 -3.51 -7.70
C ASN A 97 -9.46 -2.69 -8.70
N THR A 98 -8.91 -2.36 -9.85
CA THR A 98 -9.51 -1.38 -10.77
C THR A 98 -9.67 -1.89 -12.19
N THR A 99 -9.43 -3.16 -12.45
CA THR A 99 -9.59 -3.74 -13.79
C THR A 99 -11.05 -3.75 -14.22
N THR A 100 -11.96 -4.09 -13.31
CA THR A 100 -13.41 -4.11 -13.57
C THR A 100 -14.16 -3.42 -12.44
N PRO A 101 -15.43 -2.99 -12.70
CA PRO A 101 -16.27 -2.45 -11.61
C PRO A 101 -16.43 -3.44 -10.45
N ASP A 102 -16.49 -4.74 -10.73
CA ASP A 102 -16.63 -5.75 -9.69
C ASP A 102 -15.40 -5.80 -8.78
N ASP A 103 -14.20 -5.61 -9.35
CA ASP A 103 -12.98 -5.54 -8.55
C ASP A 103 -13.04 -4.37 -7.57
N TRP A 104 -13.55 -3.23 -8.01
CA TRP A 104 -13.71 -2.05 -7.16
C TRP A 104 -14.74 -2.29 -6.05
N GLU A 105 -15.84 -2.95 -6.37
CA GLU A 105 -16.86 -3.29 -5.36
C GLU A 105 -16.28 -4.18 -4.27
N ARG A 106 -15.46 -5.17 -4.62
CA ARG A 106 -14.77 -6.00 -3.62
C ARG A 106 -13.80 -5.17 -2.77
N THR A 107 -13.12 -4.22 -3.38
CA THR A 107 -12.21 -3.31 -2.67
C THR A 107 -12.97 -2.46 -1.65
N LYS A 108 -14.15 -1.96 -2.01
CA LYS A 108 -14.98 -1.18 -1.09
C LYS A 108 -15.43 -1.99 0.12
N GLU A 109 -15.62 -3.29 -0.03
CA GLU A 109 -15.97 -4.17 1.09
C GLU A 109 -14.84 -4.27 2.11
N MET A 110 -13.59 -4.26 1.63
CA MET A 110 -12.41 -4.38 2.50
C MET A 110 -11.94 -3.03 3.03
N CYS A 111 -12.08 -1.96 2.25
CA CYS A 111 -11.54 -0.64 2.57
C CYS A 111 -12.67 0.36 2.80
N PRO A 112 -12.93 0.78 4.05
CA PRO A 112 -14.01 1.73 4.35
C PRO A 112 -13.87 3.08 3.65
N GLY A 113 -12.64 3.50 3.32
CA GLY A 113 -12.41 4.76 2.61
C GLY A 113 -12.66 4.69 1.11
N ALA A 114 -12.69 3.50 0.52
CA ALA A 114 -12.94 3.33 -0.91
C ALA A 114 -14.41 3.65 -1.21
N GLY A 115 -14.63 4.48 -2.22
CA GLY A 115 -15.96 4.94 -2.59
C GLY A 115 -16.42 6.19 -1.86
N HIS A 116 -15.62 6.73 -0.96
CA HIS A 116 -15.95 7.92 -0.16
C HIS A 116 -14.78 8.90 -0.15
N GLY A 117 -15.10 10.18 0.13
CA GLY A 117 -14.09 11.20 0.32
C GLY A 117 -13.64 11.86 -0.96
N GLU A 118 -12.33 12.03 -1.12
CA GLU A 118 -11.76 12.78 -2.23
C GLU A 118 -11.99 12.08 -3.57
N LEU A 119 -12.35 12.85 -4.59
CA LEU A 119 -12.52 12.34 -5.95
C LEU A 119 -11.18 12.36 -6.69
N PHE A 120 -10.75 11.20 -7.18
CA PHE A 120 -9.57 11.06 -8.01
C PHE A 120 -9.99 10.93 -9.46
N SER A 121 -9.36 11.71 -10.35
CA SER A 121 -9.67 11.65 -11.78
C SER A 121 -9.16 10.36 -12.42
N GLU A 122 -9.74 10.01 -13.57
CA GLU A 122 -9.25 8.89 -14.36
C GLU A 122 -7.74 8.97 -14.60
N LYS A 123 -7.24 10.15 -14.94
CA LYS A 123 -5.83 10.38 -15.21
C LYS A 123 -4.96 10.07 -13.98
N GLU A 124 -5.37 10.55 -12.81
CA GLU A 124 -4.64 10.31 -11.57
C GLU A 124 -4.69 8.84 -11.15
N ILE A 125 -5.85 8.20 -11.30
CA ILE A 125 -5.99 6.77 -11.01
C ILE A 125 -5.07 5.95 -11.93
N SER A 126 -5.09 6.22 -13.22
CA SER A 126 -4.23 5.51 -14.18
C SER A 126 -2.76 5.72 -13.88
N ARG A 127 -2.38 6.93 -13.46
CA ARG A 127 -0.99 7.22 -13.06
C ARG A 127 -0.57 6.33 -11.89
N ARG A 128 -1.41 6.21 -10.87
CA ARG A 128 -1.11 5.40 -9.68
C ARG A 128 -1.09 3.91 -10.00
N VAL A 129 -2.03 3.44 -10.80
CA VAL A 129 -2.07 2.04 -11.26
C VAL A 129 -0.79 1.67 -12.01
N ASN A 130 -0.25 2.60 -12.79
CA ASN A 130 0.95 2.34 -13.60
C ASN A 130 2.26 2.49 -12.82
N LEU A 131 2.24 3.08 -11.61
CA LEU A 131 3.45 3.21 -10.80
C LEU A 131 3.96 1.87 -10.30
N LEU A 132 3.08 0.92 -10.08
CA LEU A 132 3.43 -0.40 -9.61
C LEU A 132 2.38 -1.40 -10.09
N VAL A 133 2.81 -2.39 -10.88
CA VAL A 133 1.91 -3.41 -11.40
C VAL A 133 1.75 -4.51 -10.34
N ILE A 134 0.54 -4.58 -9.80
CA ILE A 134 0.22 -5.56 -8.75
C ILE A 134 -1.04 -6.32 -9.13
#